data_1c1764510dae15a052a940d5d59987f8
#
_entry.id   1c1764510dae15a052a940d5d59987f8
#
_cell.length_a   1.000
_cell.length_b   1.000
_cell.length_c   1.000
_cell.angle_alpha   90.00
_cell.angle_beta   90.00
_cell.angle_gamma   90.00
#
_symmetry.space_group_name_H-M   'P 1'
#
loop_
_entity.id
_entity.type
_entity.pdbx_description
1 polymer ?
#
loop_
_entity_poly.entity_id
_entity_poly.type
_entity_poly.pdbx_seq_one_letter_code
_entity_poly.pdbx_strand_id
1 'polypeptide(L)'
;MNQYDIIIIGAGPGGLTAGIYAGRQGTRNLILDKDMAGGLGREVPAMENYPGYDMISGLELVEKMKEQAIKNCELKEMECVEEITKEDGEYRFTVKTSKETYQSKTIILATGSSHRQLGAKGEEKFRGKGVSYCATCDGFFF
;
A
#
# COMPACT_ATOMS: atom_id res chain seq x y z
N MET A 1 -16.54 -18.99 -3.14
CA MET A 1 -15.06 -18.84 -3.26
C MET A 1 -14.75 -17.38 -3.48
N ASN A 2 -13.68 -16.88 -2.87
CA ASN A 2 -13.22 -15.48 -3.00
C ASN A 2 -12.40 -15.36 -4.29
N GLN A 3 -13.07 -15.20 -5.42
CA GLN A 3 -12.46 -15.11 -6.75
C GLN A 3 -12.52 -13.69 -7.28
N TYR A 4 -11.42 -13.20 -7.81
CA TYR A 4 -11.24 -11.85 -8.33
C TYR A 4 -10.59 -11.87 -9.71
N ASP A 5 -10.86 -10.87 -10.52
CA ASP A 5 -10.12 -10.67 -11.76
C ASP A 5 -8.69 -10.20 -11.45
N ILE A 6 -8.56 -9.33 -10.45
CA ILE A 6 -7.28 -8.76 -10.05
C ILE A 6 -7.18 -8.75 -8.52
N ILE A 7 -6.05 -9.24 -7.99
CA ILE A 7 -5.65 -8.99 -6.60
C ILE A 7 -4.44 -8.07 -6.61
N ILE A 8 -4.52 -6.99 -5.83
CA ILE A 8 -3.48 -5.98 -5.69
C ILE A 8 -2.88 -6.13 -4.30
N ILE A 9 -1.56 -6.28 -4.21
CA ILE A 9 -0.86 -6.49 -2.96
C ILE A 9 -0.12 -5.21 -2.57
N GLY A 10 -0.58 -4.59 -1.51
CA GLY A 10 -0.15 -3.30 -1.01
C GLY A 10 -1.17 -2.19 -1.31
N ALA A 11 -1.58 -1.47 -0.25
CA ALA A 11 -2.52 -0.34 -0.31
C ALA A 11 -1.81 1.01 -0.12
N GLY A 12 -0.57 1.14 -0.57
CA GLY A 12 0.08 2.43 -0.73
C GLY A 12 -0.53 3.20 -1.92
N PRO A 13 -0.05 4.42 -2.23
CA PRO A 13 -0.58 5.23 -3.33
C PRO A 13 -0.64 4.47 -4.67
N GLY A 14 0.35 3.63 -4.96
CA GLY A 14 0.37 2.81 -6.18
C GLY A 14 -0.75 1.78 -6.22
N GLY A 15 -0.96 1.03 -5.14
CA GLY A 15 -2.00 0.00 -5.05
C GLY A 15 -3.41 0.60 -5.02
N LEU A 16 -3.61 1.69 -4.27
CA LEU A 16 -4.88 2.42 -4.28
C LEU A 16 -5.23 2.94 -5.67
N THR A 17 -4.26 3.52 -6.37
CA THR A 17 -4.43 3.98 -7.75
C THR A 17 -4.76 2.81 -8.69
N ALA A 18 -4.05 1.69 -8.58
CA ALA A 18 -4.34 0.50 -9.38
C ALA A 18 -5.77 0.00 -9.16
N GLY A 19 -6.24 -0.04 -7.90
CA GLY A 19 -7.61 -0.42 -7.57
C GLY A 19 -8.68 0.50 -8.16
N ILE A 20 -8.43 1.81 -8.12
CA ILE A 20 -9.32 2.80 -8.77
C ILE A 20 -9.46 2.51 -10.26
N TYR A 21 -8.34 2.35 -10.97
CA TYR A 21 -8.38 2.10 -12.41
C TYR A 21 -8.96 0.74 -12.76
N ALA A 22 -8.61 -0.31 -12.04
CA ALA A 22 -9.15 -1.64 -12.24
C ALA A 22 -10.68 -1.66 -12.08
N GLY A 23 -11.19 -1.07 -10.99
CA GLY A 23 -12.63 -1.02 -10.74
C GLY A 23 -13.39 -0.17 -11.76
N ARG A 24 -12.81 0.95 -12.23
CA ARG A 24 -13.41 1.76 -13.30
C ARG A 24 -13.51 1.01 -14.63
N GLN A 25 -12.71 -0.03 -14.86
CA GLN A 25 -12.83 -0.93 -16.02
C GLN A 25 -13.85 -2.06 -15.80
N GLY A 26 -14.57 -2.05 -14.67
CA GLY A 26 -15.58 -3.06 -14.35
C GLY A 26 -15.02 -4.40 -13.88
N THR A 27 -13.74 -4.48 -13.53
CA THR A 27 -13.14 -5.69 -12.99
C THR A 27 -13.50 -5.86 -11.51
N ARG A 28 -13.73 -7.11 -11.08
CA ARG A 28 -13.81 -7.43 -9.67
C ARG A 28 -12.41 -7.49 -9.08
N ASN A 29 -12.06 -6.51 -8.25
CA ASN A 29 -10.71 -6.41 -7.72
C ASN A 29 -10.66 -6.24 -6.20
N LEU A 30 -9.59 -6.76 -5.60
CA LEU A 30 -9.31 -6.75 -4.18
C LEU A 30 -7.93 -6.16 -3.93
N ILE A 31 -7.83 -5.22 -3.01
CA ILE A 31 -6.56 -4.75 -2.47
C ILE A 31 -6.34 -5.39 -1.10
N LEU A 32 -5.16 -5.94 -0.88
CA LEU A 32 -4.72 -6.53 0.40
C LEU A 32 -3.54 -5.72 0.94
N ASP A 33 -3.60 -5.35 2.22
CA ASP A 33 -2.46 -4.75 2.91
C ASP A 33 -2.30 -5.36 4.32
N LYS A 34 -1.05 -5.60 4.71
CA LYS A 34 -0.70 -6.09 6.05
C LYS A 34 -0.96 -5.06 7.15
N ASP A 35 -0.94 -3.78 6.79
CA ASP A 35 -1.13 -2.63 7.66
C ASP A 35 -2.37 -1.82 7.23
N MET A 36 -2.55 -0.65 7.80
CA MET A 36 -3.53 0.32 7.32
C MET A 36 -3.09 0.92 5.97
N ALA A 37 -4.04 1.14 5.08
CA ALA A 37 -3.79 1.71 3.76
C ALA A 37 -3.08 3.07 3.83
N GLY A 38 -2.23 3.32 2.82
CA GLY A 38 -1.49 4.58 2.66
C GLY A 38 0.02 4.40 2.60
N GLY A 39 0.55 3.27 3.14
CA GLY A 39 1.99 2.98 3.12
C GLY A 39 2.83 4.13 3.70
N LEU A 40 4.04 4.32 3.19
CA LEU A 40 4.94 5.40 3.62
C LEU A 40 4.35 6.81 3.42
N GLY A 41 3.34 6.96 2.57
CA GLY A 41 2.64 8.23 2.40
C GLY A 41 2.04 8.78 3.70
N ARG A 42 1.61 7.91 4.61
CA ARG A 42 1.06 8.29 5.92
C ARG A 42 2.06 8.99 6.84
N GLU A 43 3.35 8.71 6.66
CA GLU A 43 4.42 9.21 7.53
C GLU A 43 4.88 10.64 7.15
N VAL A 44 4.44 11.16 6.00
CA VAL A 44 4.88 12.47 5.50
C VAL A 44 4.06 13.59 6.15
N PRO A 45 4.67 14.47 6.96
CA PRO A 45 3.92 15.51 7.67
C PRO A 45 3.34 16.56 6.72
N ALA A 46 4.06 16.93 5.67
CA ALA A 46 3.62 17.90 4.67
C ALA A 46 4.18 17.55 3.29
N MET A 47 3.34 17.60 2.28
CA MET A 47 3.68 17.43 0.87
C MET A 47 3.33 18.72 0.12
N GLU A 48 4.32 19.30 -0.54
CA GLU A 48 4.20 20.52 -1.36
C GLU A 48 4.37 20.22 -2.86
N ASN A 49 4.62 18.96 -3.19
CA ASN A 49 4.95 18.50 -4.53
C ASN A 49 3.88 17.54 -5.12
N TYR A 50 2.68 17.49 -4.54
CA TYR A 50 1.58 16.72 -5.09
C TYR A 50 0.67 17.63 -5.93
N PRO A 51 0.57 17.44 -7.26
CA PRO A 51 -0.23 18.31 -8.12
C PRO A 51 -1.69 18.42 -7.67
N GLY A 52 -2.19 19.66 -7.58
CA GLY A 52 -3.55 19.94 -7.13
C GLY A 52 -3.66 20.40 -5.68
N TYR A 53 -2.56 20.39 -4.94
CA TYR A 53 -2.47 20.95 -3.58
C TYR A 53 -1.22 21.81 -3.45
N ASP A 54 -1.35 23.02 -2.89
CA ASP A 54 -0.19 23.82 -2.51
C ASP A 54 0.57 23.15 -1.36
N MET A 55 -0.18 22.58 -0.41
CA MET A 55 0.32 21.75 0.68
C MET A 55 -0.79 20.84 1.18
N ILE A 56 -0.46 19.58 1.46
CA ILE A 56 -1.34 18.61 2.08
C ILE A 56 -0.52 17.66 2.96
N SER A 57 -1.08 17.20 4.09
CA SER A 57 -0.42 16.14 4.84
C SER A 57 -0.52 14.81 4.09
N GLY A 58 0.52 13.98 4.23
CA GLY A 58 0.50 12.66 3.61
C GLY A 58 -0.66 11.79 4.09
N LEU A 59 -0.98 11.86 5.39
CA LEU A 59 -2.13 11.17 5.96
C LEU A 59 -3.44 11.59 5.27
N GLU A 60 -3.69 12.88 5.16
CA GLU A 60 -4.92 13.40 4.52
C GLU A 60 -4.99 12.98 3.05
N LEU A 61 -3.86 13.05 2.33
CA LEU A 61 -3.81 12.65 0.93
C LEU A 61 -4.17 11.17 0.75
N VAL A 62 -3.55 10.27 1.52
CA VAL A 62 -3.79 8.83 1.35
C VAL A 62 -5.19 8.42 1.82
N GLU A 63 -5.77 9.09 2.82
CA GLU A 63 -7.17 8.87 3.20
C GLU A 63 -8.12 9.27 2.08
N LYS A 64 -7.90 10.40 1.39
CA LYS A 64 -8.67 10.77 0.20
C LYS A 64 -8.53 9.74 -0.93
N MET A 65 -7.32 9.22 -1.16
CA MET A 65 -7.09 8.16 -2.14
C MET A 65 -7.81 6.86 -1.77
N LYS A 66 -7.79 6.49 -0.48
CA LYS A 66 -8.52 5.32 0.06
C LYS A 66 -10.03 5.48 -0.14
N GLU A 67 -10.60 6.62 0.25
CA GLU A 67 -12.02 6.92 0.05
C GLU A 67 -12.45 6.81 -1.42
N GLN A 68 -11.58 7.22 -2.34
CA GLN A 68 -11.83 7.06 -3.77
C GLN A 68 -11.71 5.59 -4.21
N ALA A 69 -10.72 4.87 -3.72
CA ALA A 69 -10.46 3.48 -4.09
C ALA A 69 -11.61 2.56 -3.68
N ILE A 70 -12.10 2.65 -2.43
CA ILE A 70 -13.17 1.77 -1.91
C ILE A 70 -14.52 1.93 -2.62
N LYS A 71 -14.72 2.97 -3.40
CA LYS A 71 -15.88 3.13 -4.29
C LYS A 71 -15.80 2.23 -5.52
N ASN A 72 -14.62 1.71 -5.84
CA ASN A 72 -14.33 0.98 -7.06
C ASN A 72 -13.77 -0.42 -6.83
N CYS A 73 -13.31 -0.72 -5.61
CA CYS A 73 -12.66 -1.98 -5.27
C CYS A 73 -12.95 -2.40 -3.83
N GLU A 74 -12.76 -3.68 -3.56
CA GLU A 74 -12.72 -4.21 -2.19
C GLU A 74 -11.32 -3.96 -1.60
N LEU A 75 -11.25 -3.51 -0.35
CA LEU A 75 -10.01 -3.28 0.39
C LEU A 75 -10.05 -4.05 1.70
N LYS A 76 -9.01 -4.84 1.97
CA LYS A 76 -8.80 -5.51 3.26
C LYS A 76 -7.47 -5.06 3.84
N GLU A 77 -7.57 -4.39 4.96
CA GLU A 77 -6.46 -3.93 5.77
C GLU A 77 -6.13 -4.93 6.89
N MET A 78 -4.94 -4.85 7.44
CA MET A 78 -4.46 -5.75 8.50
C MET A 78 -4.55 -7.22 8.10
N GLU A 79 -4.29 -7.50 6.82
CA GLU A 79 -4.32 -8.84 6.23
C GLU A 79 -3.08 -9.08 5.38
N CYS A 80 -2.12 -9.77 5.98
CA CYS A 80 -0.82 -10.03 5.37
C CYS A 80 -0.91 -11.16 4.34
N VAL A 81 -0.43 -10.92 3.13
CA VAL A 81 -0.20 -11.98 2.13
C VAL A 81 1.05 -12.75 2.54
N GLU A 82 0.91 -14.06 2.71
CA GLU A 82 1.97 -14.96 3.15
C GLU A 82 2.57 -15.75 1.98
N GLU A 83 1.71 -16.15 1.03
CA GLU A 83 2.12 -17.00 -0.07
C GLU A 83 1.31 -16.70 -1.32
N ILE A 84 1.95 -16.79 -2.47
CA ILE A 84 1.32 -16.72 -3.79
C ILE A 84 1.79 -17.93 -4.58
N THR A 85 0.83 -18.76 -5.02
CA THR A 85 1.10 -19.85 -5.93
C THR A 85 0.47 -19.59 -7.28
N LYS A 86 1.09 -20.14 -8.33
CA LYS A 86 0.59 -20.06 -9.70
C LYS A 86 0.35 -21.44 -10.25
N GLU A 87 -0.83 -21.65 -10.77
CA GLU A 87 -1.27 -22.90 -11.38
C GLU A 87 -1.86 -22.63 -12.77
N ASP A 88 -2.12 -23.67 -13.54
CA ASP A 88 -2.81 -23.54 -14.81
C ASP A 88 -4.32 -23.37 -14.59
N GLY A 89 -4.95 -22.54 -15.43
CA GLY A 89 -6.38 -22.29 -15.35
C GLY A 89 -6.75 -20.82 -15.47
N GLU A 90 -8.05 -20.53 -15.38
CA GLU A 90 -8.57 -19.17 -15.48
C GLU A 90 -8.15 -18.33 -14.25
N TYR A 91 -8.37 -18.86 -13.05
CA TYR A 91 -7.94 -18.27 -11.79
C TYR A 91 -6.59 -18.85 -11.38
N ARG A 92 -5.56 -18.45 -12.13
CA ARG A 92 -4.22 -19.03 -12.07
C ARG A 92 -3.39 -18.68 -10.84
N PHE A 93 -3.83 -17.74 -10.04
CA PHE A 93 -3.11 -17.36 -8.82
C PHE A 93 -3.96 -17.68 -7.59
N THR A 94 -3.35 -18.38 -6.65
CA THR A 94 -3.89 -18.58 -5.30
C THR A 94 -3.07 -17.73 -4.34
N VAL A 95 -3.75 -16.85 -3.62
CA VAL A 95 -3.15 -15.90 -2.65
C VAL A 95 -3.61 -16.31 -1.27
N LYS A 96 -2.68 -16.80 -0.46
CA LYS A 96 -2.90 -17.14 0.93
C LYS A 96 -2.50 -15.98 1.81
N THR A 97 -3.40 -15.61 2.71
CA THR A 97 -3.16 -14.54 3.69
C THR A 97 -3.18 -15.10 5.11
N SER A 98 -2.88 -14.23 6.07
CA SER A 98 -3.00 -14.54 7.50
C SER A 98 -4.43 -14.87 7.96
N LYS A 99 -5.44 -14.62 7.12
CA LYS A 99 -6.86 -14.80 7.46
C LYS A 99 -7.59 -15.75 6.53
N GLU A 100 -7.41 -15.59 5.22
CA GLU A 100 -8.20 -16.28 4.20
C GLU A 100 -7.33 -16.68 3.00
N THR A 101 -7.95 -17.39 2.05
CA THR A 101 -7.35 -17.73 0.76
C THR A 101 -8.22 -17.21 -0.37
N TYR A 102 -7.59 -16.58 -1.34
CA TYR A 102 -8.21 -15.96 -2.50
C TYR A 102 -7.67 -16.54 -3.80
N GLN A 103 -8.44 -16.43 -4.87
CA GLN A 103 -7.99 -16.78 -6.21
C GLN A 103 -8.14 -15.59 -7.15
N SER A 104 -7.20 -15.43 -8.09
CA SER A 104 -7.28 -14.37 -9.08
C SER A 104 -6.74 -14.78 -10.44
N LYS A 105 -7.20 -14.06 -11.48
CA LYS A 105 -6.68 -14.19 -12.84
C LYS A 105 -5.34 -13.47 -12.98
N THR A 106 -5.16 -12.36 -12.26
CA THR A 106 -3.99 -11.47 -12.34
C THR A 106 -3.62 -10.94 -10.97
N ILE A 107 -2.33 -10.70 -10.75
CA ILE A 107 -1.80 -10.05 -9.54
C ILE A 107 -1.04 -8.78 -9.93
N ILE A 108 -1.25 -7.71 -9.14
CA ILE A 108 -0.46 -6.50 -9.16
C ILE A 108 0.34 -6.42 -7.86
N LEU A 109 1.66 -6.38 -7.95
CA LEU A 109 2.53 -6.18 -6.81
C LEU A 109 2.79 -4.68 -6.62
N ALA A 110 2.24 -4.11 -5.56
CA ALA A 110 2.38 -2.71 -5.16
C ALA A 110 2.89 -2.61 -3.71
N THR A 111 3.79 -3.51 -3.33
CA THR A 111 4.23 -3.76 -1.96
C THR A 111 5.07 -2.64 -1.36
N GLY A 112 5.45 -1.64 -2.17
CA GLY A 112 6.24 -0.51 -1.73
C GLY A 112 7.65 -0.89 -1.28
N SER A 113 8.18 -0.09 -0.35
CA SER A 113 9.51 -0.30 0.23
C SER A 113 9.48 0.00 1.73
N SER A 114 10.48 -0.44 2.43
CA SER A 114 10.76 -0.05 3.81
C SER A 114 12.16 0.52 3.93
N HIS A 115 12.37 1.40 4.90
CA HIS A 115 13.70 1.93 5.17
C HIS A 115 14.64 0.80 5.63
N ARG A 116 15.83 0.78 5.04
CA ARG A 116 16.86 -0.14 5.48
C ARG A 116 17.44 0.37 6.79
N GLN A 117 17.31 -0.42 7.85
CA GLN A 117 17.91 -0.11 9.14
C GLN A 117 19.43 -0.31 9.11
N LEU A 118 20.15 0.56 9.79
CA LEU A 118 21.59 0.46 9.97
C LEU A 118 21.96 -0.63 10.99
N GLY A 119 21.04 -0.92 11.93
CA GLY A 119 21.27 -1.84 13.05
C GLY A 119 22.11 -1.25 14.17
N ALA A 120 22.28 0.09 14.20
CA ALA A 120 23.05 0.76 15.22
C ALA A 120 22.30 0.80 16.56
N LYS A 121 23.08 0.71 17.66
CA LYS A 121 22.49 0.80 19.01
C LYS A 121 21.78 2.14 19.20
N GLY A 122 20.49 2.08 19.51
CA GLY A 122 19.66 3.28 19.74
C GLY A 122 18.94 3.80 18.50
N GLU A 123 19.14 3.19 17.31
CA GLU A 123 18.51 3.62 16.05
C GLU A 123 16.98 3.76 16.21
N GLU A 124 16.32 2.71 16.69
CA GLU A 124 14.86 2.70 16.91
C GLU A 124 14.43 3.77 17.94
N LYS A 125 15.18 3.88 19.05
CA LYS A 125 14.89 4.83 20.12
C LYS A 125 14.95 6.29 19.64
N PHE A 126 15.87 6.59 18.73
CA PHE A 126 16.10 7.94 18.24
C PHE A 126 15.46 8.23 16.87
N ARG A 127 14.69 7.30 16.32
CA ARG A 127 13.92 7.51 15.10
C ARG A 127 12.99 8.72 15.24
N GLY A 128 13.12 9.71 14.35
CA GLY A 128 12.43 11.00 14.43
C GLY A 128 12.89 11.92 15.57
N LYS A 129 13.97 11.55 16.30
CA LYS A 129 14.55 12.31 17.44
C LYS A 129 16.08 12.36 17.35
N GLY A 130 16.63 12.44 16.14
CA GLY A 130 18.06 12.42 15.85
C GLY A 130 18.50 11.37 14.85
N VAL A 131 17.66 10.38 14.55
CA VAL A 131 17.84 9.45 13.45
C VAL A 131 16.74 9.65 12.43
N SER A 132 17.11 10.02 11.20
CA SER A 132 16.23 10.16 10.06
C SER A 132 16.66 9.23 8.94
N TYR A 133 15.69 8.78 8.14
CA TYR A 133 15.91 7.99 6.91
C TYR A 133 15.68 8.81 5.64
N CYS A 134 15.30 10.09 5.77
CA CYS A 134 15.05 10.99 4.65
C CYS A 134 15.79 12.31 4.85
N ALA A 135 16.99 12.44 4.28
CA ALA A 135 17.77 13.67 4.40
C ALA A 135 17.05 14.90 3.81
N THR A 136 16.31 14.72 2.72
CA THR A 136 15.55 15.82 2.08
C THR A 136 14.28 16.19 2.82
N CYS A 137 13.71 15.25 3.61
CA CYS A 137 12.51 15.53 4.41
C CYS A 137 12.86 16.19 5.75
N ASP A 138 13.92 15.73 6.38
CA ASP A 138 14.22 16.01 7.79
C ASP A 138 15.53 16.76 7.99
N GLY A 139 16.39 16.88 6.96
CA GLY A 139 17.76 17.40 7.10
C GLY A 139 17.85 18.83 7.63
N PHE A 140 16.82 19.63 7.40
CA PHE A 140 16.78 21.01 7.91
C PHE A 140 16.35 21.12 9.38
N PHE A 141 15.90 20.02 10.00
CA PHE A 141 15.61 19.98 11.45
C PHE A 141 16.85 19.66 12.30
N PHE A 142 17.97 19.30 11.68
CA PHE A 142 19.23 18.96 12.29
C PHE A 142 20.34 19.87 11.78
#